data_ad85554d58dc669dddcf30b56c3a17f7
#
_entry.id   ad85554d58dc669dddcf30b56c3a17f7
#
_cell.length_a   1.000
_cell.length_b   1.000
_cell.length_c   1.000
_cell.angle_alpha   90.00
_cell.angle_beta   90.00
_cell.angle_gamma   90.00
#
_symmetry.space_group_name_H-M   'P 1'
#
loop_
_entity.id
_entity.type
_entity.pdbx_description
1 polymer ?
#
loop_
_entity_poly.entity_id
_entity_poly.type
_entity_poly.pdbx_seq_one_letter_code
_entity_poly.pdbx_strand_id
1 'polypeptide(L)'
;MKTPFYLRWLLLCAVVSALPGCANRRAPTIDDFTWNTIGWEKLYYWDGSRYQGSFDRTFDRDGPGTYTYPNGDRLVAIFRDGMVVGRATVLYADGKRYIGEFRNNRLTGQGTLFYLNGDRFEGRFMNGRRVGRGIYTYAGGGQYNGEFHNDEMMGSGVLVYANGDRYEGDFRDGNPHGLGRMEFTNGRAPLEGRWEFGSFVWPQQLRR
;
A
#
# COMPACT_ATOMS: atom_id res chain seq x y z
N MET A 1 8.21 30.80 40.25
CA MET A 1 6.80 30.54 39.92
C MET A 1 6.58 31.09 38.50
N LYS A 2 6.62 30.25 37.49
CA LYS A 2 6.32 30.62 36.09
C LYS A 2 5.01 29.94 35.72
N THR A 3 3.99 30.75 35.53
CA THR A 3 2.65 30.33 35.06
C THR A 3 2.72 29.81 33.66
N PRO A 4 2.06 28.72 33.32
CA PRO A 4 2.02 28.22 31.94
C PRO A 4 1.08 29.07 31.07
N PHE A 5 1.53 29.39 29.90
CA PHE A 5 0.76 30.04 28.84
C PHE A 5 -0.29 29.07 28.25
N TYR A 6 -1.36 28.83 28.97
CA TYR A 6 -2.58 28.21 28.46
C TYR A 6 -3.72 29.16 28.72
N LEU A 7 -4.00 30.09 27.86
CA LEU A 7 -5.32 30.70 27.69
C LEU A 7 -5.29 31.70 26.56
N ARG A 8 -5.75 31.30 25.42
CA ARG A 8 -6.54 32.13 24.50
C ARG A 8 -6.66 31.37 23.18
N TRP A 9 -7.85 30.89 22.98
CA TRP A 9 -8.64 31.01 21.75
C TRP A 9 -9.84 30.06 21.88
N LEU A 10 -10.82 30.57 22.60
CA LEU A 10 -12.19 30.11 22.52
C LEU A 10 -12.86 30.87 21.36
N LEU A 11 -13.72 30.15 20.67
CA LEU A 11 -14.73 30.60 19.70
C LEU A 11 -14.28 30.63 18.23
N LEU A 12 -14.62 29.53 17.51
CA LEU A 12 -15.60 29.61 16.43
C LEU A 12 -16.10 28.20 16.09
N CYS A 13 -17.26 27.86 16.62
CA CYS A 13 -18.11 26.80 16.06
C CYS A 13 -18.66 27.28 14.73
N ALA A 14 -18.39 26.58 13.67
CA ALA A 14 -19.18 26.64 12.45
C ALA A 14 -19.34 25.25 11.86
N VAL A 15 -20.49 24.66 12.14
CA VAL A 15 -21.33 23.80 11.29
C VAL A 15 -20.59 22.97 10.26
N VAL A 16 -20.23 21.75 10.61
CA VAL A 16 -20.06 20.67 9.62
C VAL A 16 -21.41 19.95 9.54
N SER A 17 -22.19 20.29 8.52
CA SER A 17 -23.38 19.55 8.14
C SER A 17 -23.04 18.10 7.90
N ALA A 18 -23.77 17.22 8.59
CA ALA A 18 -23.74 15.79 8.44
C ALA A 18 -23.83 15.38 6.98
N LEU A 19 -22.83 14.67 6.49
CA LEU A 19 -22.90 14.00 5.20
C LEU A 19 -23.34 12.55 5.41
N PRO A 20 -24.44 12.10 4.81
CA PRO A 20 -24.87 10.71 4.87
C PRO A 20 -24.06 9.87 3.87
N GLY A 21 -23.66 8.67 4.27
CA GLY A 21 -23.17 7.63 3.37
C GLY A 21 -21.70 7.25 3.50
N CYS A 22 -21.37 6.41 4.50
CA CYS A 22 -20.01 5.87 4.71
C CYS A 22 -19.68 4.58 3.94
N ALA A 23 -20.31 4.31 2.80
CA ALA A 23 -20.11 3.04 2.10
C ALA A 23 -19.62 3.22 0.68
N ASN A 24 -18.59 3.84 0.37
CA ASN A 24 -17.85 3.79 -0.93
C ASN A 24 -16.99 5.03 -1.19
N ARG A 25 -16.30 5.57 -0.19
CA ARG A 25 -15.41 6.71 -0.46
C ARG A 25 -14.02 6.19 -0.82
N ARG A 26 -13.48 6.69 -1.96
CA ARG A 26 -12.10 6.48 -2.35
C ARG A 26 -11.19 6.97 -1.21
N ALA A 27 -9.98 6.40 -1.09
CA ALA A 27 -8.98 6.90 -0.15
C ALA A 27 -8.73 8.40 -0.40
N PRO A 28 -8.60 9.21 0.65
CA PRO A 28 -8.26 10.61 0.49
C PRO A 28 -6.90 10.74 -0.21
N THR A 29 -6.82 11.62 -1.19
CA THR A 29 -5.57 12.01 -1.84
C THR A 29 -5.12 13.36 -1.29
N ILE A 30 -3.88 13.74 -1.59
CA ILE A 30 -3.35 15.04 -1.17
C ILE A 30 -4.18 16.21 -1.75
N ASP A 31 -4.80 16.00 -2.91
CA ASP A 31 -5.62 16.98 -3.61
C ASP A 31 -7.03 17.10 -3.03
N ASP A 32 -7.47 16.11 -2.25
CA ASP A 32 -8.78 16.15 -1.57
C ASP A 32 -8.77 17.11 -0.36
N PHE A 33 -7.59 17.61 0.03
CA PHE A 33 -7.41 18.53 1.13
C PHE A 33 -7.03 19.93 0.62
N THR A 34 -8.05 20.73 0.34
CA THR A 34 -7.83 22.16 0.03
C THR A 34 -7.39 22.89 1.29
N TRP A 35 -6.18 23.41 1.25
CA TRP A 35 -5.46 24.07 2.36
C TRP A 35 -6.07 25.39 2.84
N ASN A 36 -7.25 25.76 2.34
CA ASN A 36 -7.86 27.08 2.54
C ASN A 36 -9.02 27.11 3.55
N THR A 37 -9.22 26.06 4.37
CA THR A 37 -10.31 26.09 5.33
C THR A 37 -9.79 26.31 6.75
N ILE A 38 -10.28 27.34 7.35
CA ILE A 38 -10.08 27.83 8.73
C ILE A 38 -10.14 26.67 9.73
N GLY A 39 -9.07 26.51 10.55
CA GLY A 39 -9.07 25.59 11.69
C GLY A 39 -8.02 24.49 11.69
N TRP A 40 -7.07 24.50 10.73
CA TRP A 40 -5.99 23.50 10.71
C TRP A 40 -4.84 23.93 11.60
N GLU A 41 -4.71 23.28 12.76
CA GLU A 41 -3.59 23.50 13.67
C GLU A 41 -2.40 22.64 13.25
N LYS A 42 -1.18 23.14 13.51
CA LYS A 42 0.07 22.42 13.32
C LYS A 42 0.64 22.05 14.67
N LEU A 43 0.93 20.76 14.86
CA LEU A 43 1.59 20.26 16.05
C LEU A 43 2.97 19.70 15.67
N TYR A 44 3.98 20.12 16.38
CA TYR A 44 5.35 19.64 16.23
C TYR A 44 5.71 18.79 17.45
N TYR A 45 6.21 17.60 17.19
CA TYR A 45 6.61 16.67 18.22
C TYR A 45 8.13 16.76 18.47
N TRP A 46 8.56 16.36 19.63
CA TRP A 46 9.97 16.41 20.04
C TRP A 46 10.89 15.49 19.21
N ASP A 47 10.32 14.45 18.58
CA ASP A 47 11.04 13.52 17.69
C ASP A 47 11.24 14.06 16.27
N GLY A 48 10.78 15.28 15.98
CA GLY A 48 10.84 15.92 14.67
C GLY A 48 9.65 15.59 13.76
N SER A 49 8.73 14.74 14.18
CA SER A 49 7.48 14.54 13.46
C SER A 49 6.56 15.75 13.58
N ARG A 50 5.60 15.85 12.69
CA ARG A 50 4.61 16.94 12.72
C ARG A 50 3.25 16.43 12.25
N TYR A 51 2.20 16.97 12.81
CA TYR A 51 0.84 16.78 12.36
C TYR A 51 0.24 18.13 11.92
N GLN A 52 -0.54 18.07 10.86
CA GLN A 52 -1.37 19.20 10.42
C GLN A 52 -2.75 18.67 10.09
N GLY A 53 -3.76 19.12 10.82
CA GLY A 53 -5.12 18.61 10.66
C GLY A 53 -6.03 19.03 11.80
N SER A 54 -7.15 18.33 11.90
CA SER A 54 -8.16 18.56 12.91
C SER A 54 -7.81 17.86 14.23
N PHE A 55 -8.27 18.46 15.34
CA PHE A 55 -8.14 17.93 16.68
C PHE A 55 -9.50 17.92 17.36
N ASP A 56 -9.70 17.01 18.30
CA ASP A 56 -10.83 17.04 19.21
C ASP A 56 -10.60 18.00 20.40
N ARG A 57 -11.52 17.98 21.38
CA ARG A 57 -11.44 18.86 22.55
C ARG A 57 -10.35 18.47 23.55
N THR A 58 -9.80 17.25 23.43
CA THR A 58 -8.69 16.73 24.25
C THR A 58 -7.34 16.89 23.56
N PHE A 59 -7.30 17.56 22.40
CA PHE A 59 -6.13 17.72 21.53
C PHE A 59 -5.61 16.42 20.94
N ASP A 60 -6.48 15.39 20.86
CA ASP A 60 -6.18 14.22 20.05
C ASP A 60 -6.50 14.47 18.58
N ARG A 61 -5.72 13.87 17.68
CA ARG A 61 -5.96 13.96 16.23
C ARG A 61 -7.32 13.35 15.91
N ASP A 62 -8.24 14.15 15.42
CA ASP A 62 -9.58 13.71 15.05
C ASP A 62 -10.05 14.45 13.79
N GLY A 63 -10.50 13.68 12.78
CA GLY A 63 -10.83 14.18 11.46
C GLY A 63 -9.69 14.09 10.46
N PRO A 64 -9.78 14.82 9.34
CA PRO A 64 -8.77 14.78 8.28
C PRO A 64 -7.46 15.43 8.72
N GLY A 65 -6.34 14.81 8.31
CA GLY A 65 -5.02 15.33 8.65
C GLY A 65 -3.87 14.69 7.90
N THR A 66 -2.72 15.34 7.98
CA THR A 66 -1.45 14.87 7.46
C THR A 66 -0.45 14.75 8.61
N TYR A 67 0.07 13.54 8.80
CA TYR A 67 1.18 13.28 9.71
C TYR A 67 2.47 13.13 8.90
N THR A 68 3.50 13.89 9.23
CA THR A 68 4.82 13.78 8.61
C THR A 68 5.77 13.16 9.63
N TYR A 69 6.37 12.04 9.27
CA TYR A 69 7.35 11.33 10.07
C TYR A 69 8.72 12.01 10.02
N PRO A 70 9.64 11.74 10.98
CA PRO A 70 10.98 12.31 10.98
C PRO A 70 11.81 11.96 9.74
N ASN A 71 11.57 10.78 9.15
CA ASN A 71 12.23 10.34 7.92
C ASN A 71 11.67 11.00 6.63
N GLY A 72 10.68 11.88 6.76
CA GLY A 72 10.07 12.59 5.65
C GLY A 72 8.84 11.90 5.04
N ASP A 73 8.50 10.68 5.46
CA ASP A 73 7.25 10.03 5.04
C ASP A 73 6.04 10.86 5.46
N ARG A 74 5.00 10.86 4.63
CA ARG A 74 3.77 11.61 4.89
C ARG A 74 2.57 10.68 4.84
N LEU A 75 1.75 10.69 5.88
CA LEU A 75 0.50 9.94 6.00
C LEU A 75 -0.67 10.92 5.92
N VAL A 76 -1.48 10.80 4.89
CA VAL A 76 -2.72 11.56 4.70
C VAL A 76 -3.89 10.63 5.03
N ALA A 77 -4.66 10.96 6.05
CA ALA A 77 -5.66 10.06 6.59
C ALA A 77 -6.81 10.79 7.29
N ILE A 78 -7.85 10.05 7.62
CA ILE A 78 -8.83 10.42 8.63
C ILE A 78 -8.37 9.80 9.95
N PHE A 79 -8.31 10.60 10.98
CA PHE A 79 -7.97 10.21 12.34
C PHE A 79 -9.21 10.16 13.22
N ARG A 80 -9.20 9.30 14.24
CA ARG A 80 -10.14 9.26 15.35
C ARG A 80 -9.39 8.81 16.58
N ASP A 81 -9.52 9.56 17.68
CA ASP A 81 -8.80 9.29 18.94
C ASP A 81 -7.29 9.05 18.69
N GLY A 82 -6.66 9.89 17.89
CA GLY A 82 -5.24 9.79 17.52
C GLY A 82 -4.86 8.68 16.57
N MET A 83 -5.78 7.79 16.17
CA MET A 83 -5.54 6.63 15.31
C MET A 83 -6.09 6.84 13.90
N VAL A 84 -5.40 6.25 12.92
CA VAL A 84 -5.89 6.22 11.52
C VAL A 84 -7.07 5.28 11.41
N VAL A 85 -8.15 5.75 10.77
CA VAL A 85 -9.35 4.96 10.52
C VAL A 85 -9.60 4.81 9.01
N GLY A 86 -9.87 3.57 8.59
CA GLY A 86 -10.23 3.27 7.22
C GLY A 86 -9.05 3.34 6.25
N ARG A 87 -9.27 4.00 5.10
CA ARG A 87 -8.25 4.11 4.03
C ARG A 87 -7.41 5.37 4.22
N ALA A 88 -6.13 5.24 3.88
CA ALA A 88 -5.20 6.35 3.93
C ALA A 88 -4.22 6.32 2.75
N THR A 89 -3.51 7.42 2.55
CA THR A 89 -2.41 7.53 1.59
C THR A 89 -1.11 7.76 2.33
N VAL A 90 -0.08 6.95 2.03
CA VAL A 90 1.29 7.18 2.48
C VAL A 90 2.13 7.60 1.29
N LEU A 91 2.81 8.72 1.43
CA LEU A 91 3.86 9.18 0.53
C LEU A 91 5.18 8.94 1.23
N TYR A 92 5.94 7.98 0.75
CA TYR A 92 7.26 7.65 1.29
C TYR A 92 8.31 8.66 0.82
N ALA A 93 9.29 8.96 1.65
CA ALA A 93 10.39 9.86 1.31
C ALA A 93 11.23 9.35 0.12
N ASP A 94 11.24 8.03 -0.12
CA ASP A 94 11.88 7.39 -1.25
C ASP A 94 11.06 7.46 -2.56
N GLY A 95 9.92 8.16 -2.55
CA GLY A 95 9.05 8.36 -3.70
C GLY A 95 7.98 7.30 -3.94
N LYS A 96 7.97 6.21 -3.18
CA LYS A 96 6.85 5.25 -3.22
C LYS A 96 5.57 5.88 -2.70
N ARG A 97 4.42 5.36 -3.14
CA ARG A 97 3.10 5.78 -2.66
C ARG A 97 2.22 4.57 -2.39
N TYR A 98 1.65 4.50 -1.20
CA TYR A 98 0.65 3.51 -0.84
C TYR A 98 -0.72 4.17 -0.72
N ILE A 99 -1.76 3.49 -1.19
CA ILE A 99 -3.17 3.87 -0.98
C ILE A 99 -3.93 2.62 -0.54
N GLY A 100 -4.43 2.59 0.68
CA GLY A 100 -5.10 1.38 1.17
C GLY A 100 -5.60 1.49 2.59
N GLU A 101 -6.01 0.34 3.11
CA GLU A 101 -6.60 0.23 4.43
C GLU A 101 -5.54 0.27 5.53
N PHE A 102 -5.93 0.89 6.65
CA PHE A 102 -5.18 0.95 7.88
C PHE A 102 -5.99 0.41 9.04
N ARG A 103 -5.32 -0.29 9.95
CA ARG A 103 -5.86 -0.67 11.24
C ARG A 103 -4.74 -0.56 12.28
N ASN A 104 -5.03 0.07 13.42
CA ASN A 104 -4.06 0.30 14.49
C ASN A 104 -2.74 0.92 13.96
N ASN A 105 -2.86 1.95 13.14
CA ASN A 105 -1.75 2.67 12.51
C ASN A 105 -0.82 1.79 11.63
N ARG A 106 -1.29 0.64 11.15
CA ARG A 106 -0.54 -0.26 10.26
C ARG A 106 -1.29 -0.50 8.96
N LEU A 107 -0.52 -0.61 7.88
CA LEU A 107 -1.05 -1.02 6.59
C LEU A 107 -1.61 -2.44 6.72
N THR A 108 -2.89 -2.59 6.38
CA THR A 108 -3.58 -3.88 6.44
C THR A 108 -4.73 -3.90 5.42
N GLY A 109 -5.31 -5.07 5.15
CA GLY A 109 -6.43 -5.16 4.20
C GLY A 109 -6.01 -4.88 2.76
N GLN A 110 -6.93 -4.35 1.96
CA GLN A 110 -6.70 -4.08 0.54
C GLN A 110 -5.96 -2.76 0.33
N GLY A 111 -4.98 -2.78 -0.58
CA GLY A 111 -4.23 -1.57 -0.92
C GLY A 111 -3.49 -1.67 -2.25
N THR A 112 -3.03 -0.51 -2.71
CA THR A 112 -2.20 -0.36 -3.91
C THR A 112 -0.89 0.30 -3.50
N LEU A 113 0.23 -0.29 -3.88
CA LEU A 113 1.56 0.27 -3.70
C LEU A 113 2.13 0.63 -5.08
N PHE A 114 2.50 1.87 -5.26
CA PHE A 114 3.17 2.39 -6.44
C PHE A 114 4.65 2.56 -6.11
N TYR A 115 5.51 2.00 -6.93
CA TYR A 115 6.96 2.07 -6.80
C TYR A 115 7.53 3.22 -7.63
N LEU A 116 8.71 3.70 -7.26
CA LEU A 116 9.38 4.80 -7.98
C LEU A 116 9.74 4.42 -9.43
N ASN A 117 10.06 3.15 -9.68
CA ASN A 117 10.36 2.64 -11.03
C ASN A 117 9.12 2.49 -11.93
N GLY A 118 7.92 2.85 -11.43
CA GLY A 118 6.66 2.72 -12.14
C GLY A 118 5.94 1.39 -11.97
N ASP A 119 6.52 0.43 -11.26
CA ASP A 119 5.83 -0.80 -10.90
C ASP A 119 4.64 -0.51 -9.98
N ARG A 120 3.69 -1.42 -9.96
CA ARG A 120 2.50 -1.32 -9.11
C ARG A 120 2.12 -2.68 -8.55
N PHE A 121 1.78 -2.71 -7.27
CA PHE A 121 1.15 -3.86 -6.63
C PHE A 121 -0.25 -3.51 -6.17
N GLU A 122 -1.22 -4.38 -6.45
CA GLU A 122 -2.59 -4.33 -5.92
C GLU A 122 -2.90 -5.65 -5.23
N GLY A 123 -3.30 -5.58 -3.98
CA GLY A 123 -3.59 -6.80 -3.22
C GLY A 123 -3.70 -6.55 -1.73
N ARG A 124 -3.60 -7.66 -0.99
CA ARG A 124 -3.75 -7.63 0.45
C ARG A 124 -2.42 -7.35 1.15
N PHE A 125 -2.52 -6.54 2.19
CA PHE A 125 -1.42 -6.24 3.12
C PHE A 125 -1.74 -6.76 4.52
N MET A 126 -0.72 -7.16 5.25
CA MET A 126 -0.77 -7.47 6.67
C MET A 126 0.50 -6.93 7.33
N ASN A 127 0.33 -6.02 8.28
CA ASN A 127 1.44 -5.35 8.97
C ASN A 127 2.47 -4.72 8.02
N GLY A 128 2.00 -4.13 6.91
CA GLY A 128 2.84 -3.48 5.90
C GLY A 128 3.46 -4.40 4.86
N ARG A 129 3.26 -5.72 4.93
CA ARG A 129 3.77 -6.70 3.96
C ARG A 129 2.67 -7.21 3.04
N ARG A 130 3.00 -7.48 1.78
CA ARG A 130 2.10 -8.10 0.81
C ARG A 130 1.85 -9.55 1.20
N VAL A 131 0.57 -9.95 1.23
CA VAL A 131 0.16 -11.32 1.61
C VAL A 131 -1.06 -11.76 0.82
N GLY A 132 -1.22 -13.09 0.64
CA GLY A 132 -2.36 -13.65 -0.09
C GLY A 132 -2.33 -13.27 -1.56
N ARG A 133 -3.48 -13.28 -2.22
CA ARG A 133 -3.55 -13.00 -3.65
C ARG A 133 -3.38 -11.51 -3.95
N GLY A 134 -2.63 -11.23 -5.02
CA GLY A 134 -2.39 -9.88 -5.52
C GLY A 134 -1.90 -9.85 -6.96
N ILE A 135 -1.89 -8.66 -7.52
CA ILE A 135 -1.44 -8.38 -8.87
C ILE A 135 -0.23 -7.45 -8.79
N TYR A 136 0.87 -7.87 -9.37
CA TYR A 136 2.06 -7.04 -9.55
C TYR A 136 2.22 -6.71 -11.03
N THR A 137 2.17 -5.43 -11.36
CA THR A 137 2.34 -4.94 -12.73
C THR A 137 3.71 -4.29 -12.84
N TYR A 138 4.51 -4.77 -13.80
CA TYR A 138 5.85 -4.25 -14.06
C TYR A 138 5.77 -3.03 -15.00
N ALA A 139 6.50 -1.97 -14.70
CA ALA A 139 6.56 -0.77 -15.55
C ALA A 139 7.12 -1.06 -16.95
N GLY A 140 8.04 -1.99 -17.04
CA GLY A 140 8.62 -2.47 -18.30
C GLY A 140 7.71 -3.39 -19.12
N GLY A 141 6.48 -3.63 -18.66
CA GLY A 141 5.52 -4.56 -19.26
C GLY A 141 5.50 -5.90 -18.54
N GLY A 142 4.37 -6.57 -18.67
CA GLY A 142 4.10 -7.83 -17.99
C GLY A 142 3.40 -7.67 -16.64
N GLN A 143 2.97 -8.81 -16.09
CA GLN A 143 2.17 -8.82 -14.86
C GLN A 143 2.26 -10.19 -14.18
N TYR A 144 2.37 -10.19 -12.86
CA TYR A 144 2.15 -11.37 -12.05
C TYR A 144 0.78 -11.28 -11.36
N ASN A 145 0.01 -12.36 -11.43
CA ASN A 145 -1.24 -12.52 -10.71
C ASN A 145 -1.18 -13.84 -9.93
N GLY A 146 -1.02 -13.77 -8.63
CA GLY A 146 -0.80 -14.96 -7.81
C GLY A 146 -0.68 -14.67 -6.34
N GLU A 147 -0.11 -15.61 -5.62
CA GLU A 147 0.01 -15.56 -4.18
C GLU A 147 1.30 -14.87 -3.73
N PHE A 148 1.20 -14.15 -2.62
CA PHE A 148 2.29 -13.47 -1.94
C PHE A 148 2.39 -13.94 -0.50
N HIS A 149 3.59 -14.13 -0.03
CA HIS A 149 3.90 -14.39 1.37
C HIS A 149 5.08 -13.51 1.80
N ASN A 150 4.84 -12.64 2.79
CA ASN A 150 5.87 -11.72 3.32
C ASN A 150 6.65 -10.96 2.23
N ASP A 151 5.93 -10.34 1.27
CA ASP A 151 6.48 -9.58 0.14
C ASP A 151 7.05 -10.41 -1.02
N GLU A 152 7.06 -11.73 -0.95
CA GLU A 152 7.57 -12.59 -1.99
C GLU A 152 6.43 -13.30 -2.75
N MET A 153 6.61 -13.51 -4.07
CA MET A 153 5.74 -14.35 -4.87
C MET A 153 5.96 -15.80 -4.45
N MET A 154 4.93 -16.47 -3.98
CA MET A 154 4.97 -17.83 -3.46
C MET A 154 3.65 -18.55 -3.74
N GLY A 155 3.68 -19.90 -3.86
CA GLY A 155 2.47 -20.65 -4.17
C GLY A 155 2.07 -20.53 -5.64
N SER A 156 0.78 -20.61 -5.95
CA SER A 156 0.31 -20.64 -7.34
C SER A 156 0.14 -19.24 -7.94
N GLY A 157 0.48 -19.10 -9.22
CA GLY A 157 0.33 -17.84 -9.92
C GLY A 157 0.49 -17.93 -11.43
N VAL A 158 0.21 -16.81 -12.07
CA VAL A 158 0.40 -16.59 -13.51
C VAL A 158 1.31 -15.39 -13.68
N LEU A 159 2.39 -15.55 -14.42
CA LEU A 159 3.30 -14.49 -14.83
C LEU A 159 3.21 -14.32 -16.34
N VAL A 160 2.80 -13.16 -16.78
CA VAL A 160 2.90 -12.72 -18.18
C VAL A 160 4.12 -11.83 -18.27
N TYR A 161 5.06 -12.19 -19.13
CA TYR A 161 6.28 -11.42 -19.37
C TYR A 161 6.03 -10.24 -20.33
N ALA A 162 6.95 -9.30 -20.40
CA ALA A 162 6.84 -8.13 -21.28
C ALA A 162 6.73 -8.50 -22.78
N ASN A 163 7.31 -9.63 -23.20
CA ASN A 163 7.20 -10.15 -24.56
C ASN A 163 5.90 -10.93 -24.82
N GLY A 164 5.04 -11.04 -23.80
CA GLY A 164 3.76 -11.75 -23.87
C GLY A 164 3.85 -13.25 -23.54
N ASP A 165 5.03 -13.83 -23.37
CA ASP A 165 5.16 -15.21 -22.89
C ASP A 165 4.47 -15.36 -21.54
N ARG A 166 3.87 -16.54 -21.28
CA ARG A 166 3.04 -16.77 -20.11
C ARG A 166 3.48 -18.02 -19.35
N TYR A 167 3.82 -17.84 -18.09
CA TYR A 167 4.03 -18.95 -17.16
C TYR A 167 2.82 -19.07 -16.23
N GLU A 168 2.36 -20.28 -16.03
CA GLU A 168 1.35 -20.64 -15.05
C GLU A 168 1.83 -21.84 -14.24
N GLY A 169 1.91 -21.69 -12.93
CA GLY A 169 2.41 -22.75 -12.07
C GLY A 169 2.76 -22.26 -10.68
N ASP A 170 3.62 -23.03 -10.02
CA ASP A 170 4.10 -22.73 -8.68
C ASP A 170 5.24 -21.73 -8.72
N PHE A 171 5.31 -20.93 -7.65
CA PHE A 171 6.34 -19.91 -7.41
C PHE A 171 6.99 -20.15 -6.05
N ARG A 172 8.27 -19.87 -5.98
CA ARG A 172 9.06 -19.84 -4.75
C ARG A 172 10.11 -18.74 -4.84
N ASP A 173 10.20 -17.93 -3.77
CA ASP A 173 11.19 -16.84 -3.66
C ASP A 173 11.20 -15.94 -4.91
N GLY A 174 9.98 -15.60 -5.42
CA GLY A 174 9.79 -14.76 -6.59
C GLY A 174 10.00 -15.40 -7.96
N ASN A 175 10.34 -16.70 -8.02
CA ASN A 175 10.68 -17.40 -9.27
C ASN A 175 9.71 -18.56 -9.56
N PRO A 176 9.44 -18.89 -10.85
CA PRO A 176 8.87 -20.15 -11.25
C PRO A 176 9.56 -21.33 -10.56
N HIS A 177 8.80 -22.17 -9.87
CA HIS A 177 9.32 -23.32 -9.12
C HIS A 177 8.25 -24.41 -9.06
N GLY A 178 8.64 -25.69 -8.82
CA GLY A 178 7.66 -26.77 -8.75
C GLY A 178 7.06 -27.12 -10.12
N LEU A 179 5.77 -27.37 -10.19
CA LEU A 179 5.10 -27.71 -11.44
C LEU A 179 4.56 -26.45 -12.13
N GLY A 180 4.73 -26.40 -13.44
CA GLY A 180 4.24 -25.28 -14.22
C GLY A 180 4.35 -25.45 -15.72
N ARG A 181 3.70 -24.53 -16.42
CA ARG A 181 3.63 -24.49 -17.88
C ARG A 181 4.03 -23.10 -18.38
N MET A 182 4.96 -23.08 -19.34
CA MET A 182 5.35 -21.88 -20.08
C MET A 182 4.82 -21.95 -21.50
N GLU A 183 4.09 -20.92 -21.89
CA GLU A 183 3.60 -20.69 -23.25
C GLU A 183 4.40 -19.54 -23.90
N PHE A 184 4.78 -19.73 -25.16
CA PHE A 184 5.61 -18.78 -25.90
C PHE A 184 4.82 -18.10 -27.02
N THR A 185 4.92 -16.79 -27.15
CA THR A 185 4.27 -16.01 -28.20
C THR A 185 4.93 -16.20 -29.60
N ASN A 186 6.16 -16.70 -29.64
CA ASN A 186 6.93 -16.88 -30.85
C ASN A 186 6.70 -18.23 -31.59
N GLY A 187 5.67 -18.98 -31.16
CA GLY A 187 5.31 -20.26 -31.77
C GLY A 187 6.14 -21.48 -31.33
N ARG A 188 7.04 -21.32 -30.36
CA ARG A 188 7.72 -22.47 -29.76
C ARG A 188 6.70 -23.35 -29.04
N ALA A 189 6.95 -24.65 -28.99
CA ALA A 189 6.15 -25.59 -28.22
C ALA A 189 6.18 -25.21 -26.74
N PRO A 190 5.04 -25.30 -26.02
CA PRO A 190 4.99 -25.06 -24.59
C PRO A 190 5.94 -25.99 -23.83
N LEU A 191 6.49 -25.48 -22.72
CA LEU A 191 7.23 -26.30 -21.76
C LEU A 191 6.33 -26.57 -20.57
N GLU A 192 6.05 -27.83 -20.31
CA GLU A 192 5.22 -28.26 -19.19
C GLU A 192 5.99 -29.29 -18.35
N GLY A 193 6.11 -29.05 -17.05
CA GLY A 193 6.83 -29.92 -16.15
C GLY A 193 7.41 -29.18 -14.96
N ARG A 194 8.55 -29.67 -14.47
CA ARG A 194 9.20 -29.16 -13.27
C ARG A 194 10.10 -27.96 -13.56
N TRP A 195 10.02 -26.99 -12.69
CA TRP A 195 10.79 -25.73 -12.70
C TRP A 195 11.60 -25.61 -11.42
N GLU A 196 12.80 -25.11 -11.50
CA GLU A 196 13.64 -24.77 -10.36
C GLU A 196 14.25 -23.38 -10.55
N PHE A 197 13.90 -22.46 -9.66
CA PHE A 197 14.39 -21.07 -9.66
C PHE A 197 14.37 -20.39 -11.06
N GLY A 198 13.22 -20.48 -11.72
CA GLY A 198 12.99 -19.87 -13.03
C GLY A 198 13.50 -20.69 -14.23
N SER A 199 14.15 -21.83 -14.01
CA SER A 199 14.68 -22.70 -15.06
C SER A 199 13.81 -23.94 -15.21
N PHE A 200 13.51 -24.32 -16.47
CA PHE A 200 12.82 -25.56 -16.77
C PHE A 200 13.77 -26.74 -16.57
N VAL A 201 13.39 -27.68 -15.71
CA VAL A 201 14.15 -28.90 -15.44
C VAL A 201 13.50 -30.03 -16.22
N TRP A 202 14.16 -30.43 -17.32
CA TRP A 202 13.71 -31.58 -18.08
C TRP A 202 13.64 -32.81 -17.18
N PRO A 203 12.55 -33.63 -17.21
CA PRO A 203 12.54 -34.86 -16.48
C PRO A 203 13.71 -35.73 -16.92
N GLN A 204 14.62 -36.01 -16.00
CA GLN A 204 15.66 -37.01 -16.29
C GLN A 204 14.93 -38.29 -16.71
N GLN A 205 15.12 -38.70 -17.95
CA GLN A 205 14.69 -40.04 -18.37
C GLN A 205 15.33 -41.00 -17.40
N LEU A 206 14.52 -41.68 -16.60
CA LEU A 206 14.96 -42.85 -15.87
C LEU A 206 15.55 -43.79 -16.92
N ARG A 207 16.88 -43.86 -17.02
CA ARG A 207 17.54 -44.90 -17.80
C ARG A 207 17.11 -46.22 -17.16
N ARG A 208 16.28 -46.96 -17.87
CA ARG A 208 15.96 -48.35 -17.59
C ARG A 208 17.21 -49.23 -17.77
#